data_2e170457bc667c922bea081ca3411c84
#
_entry.id   2e170457bc667c922bea081ca3411c84
#
_cell.length_a   1.000
_cell.length_b   1.000
_cell.length_c   1.000
_cell.angle_alpha   90.00
_cell.angle_beta   90.00
_cell.angle_gamma   90.00
#
_symmetry.space_group_name_H-M   'P 1'
#
loop_
_entity.id
_entity.type
_entity.pdbx_description
1 polymer ?
#
loop_
_entity_poly.entity_id
_entity_poly.type
_entity_poly.pdbx_seq_one_letter_code
_entity_poly.pdbx_strand_id
1 'polypeptide(L)'
;MNTIKTTGCFTIVDNNEGKILLVKRNDYPIWDLPGGRLEENEQLEKCAIRETKEETGYIIAIERKIGEYHQPQYDDMQHLFSGRLLGGEPLNNGPENAKIGWFNPSRLPLLMVPNRRKQISNFMKHKNSLIRETLKTPFMVRVLQKIL
;
A
#
# COMPACT_ATOMS: atom_id res chain seq x y z
N MET A 1 -25.35 10.57 6.31
CA MET A 1 -24.35 10.71 5.22
C MET A 1 -22.99 10.25 5.72
N ASN A 2 -22.43 9.24 5.08
CA ASN A 2 -21.12 8.77 5.46
C ASN A 2 -20.07 9.57 4.68
N THR A 3 -19.46 10.53 5.34
CA THR A 3 -18.32 11.24 4.77
C THR A 3 -17.06 10.44 5.08
N ILE A 4 -16.32 10.09 4.04
CA ILE A 4 -15.01 9.45 4.20
C ILE A 4 -14.05 10.47 4.79
N LYS A 5 -13.47 10.17 5.95
CA LYS A 5 -12.55 11.09 6.63
C LYS A 5 -11.15 11.07 6.05
N THR A 6 -10.68 9.90 5.62
CA THR A 6 -9.35 9.77 5.04
C THR A 6 -9.41 8.96 3.76
N THR A 7 -8.51 9.29 2.85
CA THR A 7 -8.33 8.57 1.59
C THR A 7 -6.84 8.31 1.42
N GLY A 8 -6.50 7.06 1.17
CA GLY A 8 -5.14 6.65 0.90
C GLY A 8 -5.00 6.01 -0.45
N CYS A 9 -3.82 6.13 -1.04
CA CYS A 9 -3.48 5.54 -2.33
C CYS A 9 -2.23 4.70 -2.17
N PHE A 10 -2.31 3.42 -2.58
CA PHE A 10 -1.23 2.45 -2.44
C PHE A 10 -1.00 1.75 -3.76
N THR A 11 0.22 1.33 -4.03
CA THR A 11 0.57 0.73 -5.32
C THR A 11 1.29 -0.58 -5.15
N ILE A 12 0.86 -1.59 -5.91
CA ILE A 12 1.62 -2.81 -6.11
C ILE A 12 2.53 -2.57 -7.31
N VAL A 13 3.81 -2.33 -7.03
CA VAL A 13 4.80 -2.01 -8.05
C VAL A 13 5.57 -3.26 -8.44
N ASP A 14 5.55 -3.60 -9.72
CA ASP A 14 6.27 -4.75 -10.28
C ASP A 14 7.60 -4.29 -10.89
N ASN A 15 8.66 -5.06 -10.66
CA ASN A 15 9.99 -4.77 -11.22
C ASN A 15 10.28 -5.51 -12.54
N ASN A 16 9.27 -6.14 -13.15
CA ASN A 16 9.39 -7.00 -14.35
C ASN A 16 10.12 -8.32 -14.11
N GLU A 17 10.50 -8.62 -12.89
CA GLU A 17 11.09 -9.90 -12.48
C GLU A 17 10.17 -10.68 -11.57
N GLY A 18 8.91 -10.28 -11.49
CA GLY A 18 7.91 -10.92 -10.65
C GLY A 18 7.97 -10.55 -9.18
N LYS A 19 8.72 -9.52 -8.83
CA LYS A 19 8.80 -9.05 -7.44
C LYS A 19 8.08 -7.74 -7.27
N ILE A 20 7.54 -7.52 -6.08
CA ILE A 20 6.81 -6.31 -5.73
C ILE A 20 7.54 -5.52 -4.65
N LEU A 21 7.34 -4.22 -4.70
CA LEU A 21 7.99 -3.26 -3.81
C LEU A 21 7.24 -3.16 -2.49
N LEU A 22 7.95 -3.32 -1.39
CA LEU A 22 7.41 -3.09 -0.06
C LEU A 22 8.29 -2.11 0.71
N VAL A 23 7.67 -1.44 1.68
CA VAL A 23 8.32 -0.46 2.55
C VAL A 23 8.12 -0.91 3.99
N LYS A 24 9.20 -0.94 4.77
CA LYS A 24 9.12 -1.25 6.20
C LYS A 24 9.01 0.07 6.98
N ARG A 25 8.00 0.17 7.81
CA ARG A 25 7.76 1.37 8.61
C ARG A 25 8.87 1.58 9.65
N ASN A 26 9.17 2.84 9.96
CA ASN A 26 10.15 3.19 10.98
C ASN A 26 9.58 3.05 12.39
N ASP A 27 8.29 3.35 12.56
CA ASP A 27 7.63 3.34 13.86
C ASP A 27 7.38 1.91 14.38
N TYR A 28 7.11 0.96 13.47
CA TYR A 28 6.87 -0.44 13.79
C TYR A 28 7.58 -1.33 12.78
N PRO A 29 8.04 -2.53 13.17
CA PRO A 29 8.72 -3.44 12.24
C PRO A 29 7.72 -4.13 11.30
N ILE A 30 6.89 -3.35 10.63
CA ILE A 30 5.80 -3.84 9.80
C ILE A 30 5.99 -3.35 8.37
N TRP A 31 5.85 -4.26 7.41
CA TRP A 31 5.95 -3.97 5.99
C TRP A 31 4.58 -3.58 5.41
N ASP A 32 4.60 -2.73 4.40
CA ASP A 32 3.41 -2.27 3.70
C ASP A 32 3.73 -2.01 2.24
N LEU A 33 2.68 -1.83 1.45
CA LEU A 33 2.81 -1.27 0.10
C LEU A 33 3.22 0.19 0.20
N PRO A 34 3.99 0.71 -0.76
CA PRO A 34 4.22 2.15 -0.81
C PRO A 34 2.91 2.87 -1.06
N GLY A 35 2.71 3.98 -0.36
CA GLY A 35 1.49 4.75 -0.45
C GLY A 35 1.32 5.67 0.73
N GLY A 36 0.22 6.39 0.74
CA GLY A 36 -0.09 7.33 1.80
C GLY A 36 -1.35 8.12 1.50
N ARG A 37 -1.50 9.22 2.22
CA ARG A 37 -2.72 10.01 2.19
C ARG A 37 -2.81 10.91 0.96
N LEU A 38 -4.02 10.98 0.41
CA LEU A 38 -4.37 11.91 -0.63
C LEU A 38 -4.32 13.34 -0.08
N GLU A 39 -3.66 14.23 -0.79
CA GLU A 39 -3.64 15.65 -0.45
C GLU A 39 -4.83 16.35 -1.10
N GLU A 40 -5.13 17.56 -0.60
CA GLU A 40 -6.22 18.38 -1.13
C GLU A 40 -5.97 18.68 -2.60
N ASN A 41 -7.02 18.50 -3.41
CA ASN A 41 -6.98 18.74 -4.87
C ASN A 41 -6.04 17.83 -5.65
N GLU A 42 -5.57 16.74 -5.04
CA GLU A 42 -4.70 15.78 -5.71
C GLU A 42 -5.52 14.65 -6.34
N GLN A 43 -5.13 14.23 -7.54
CA GLN A 43 -5.71 13.05 -8.18
C GLN A 43 -5.16 11.78 -7.54
N LEU A 44 -5.96 10.71 -7.54
CA LEU A 44 -5.59 9.45 -6.90
C LEU A 44 -4.30 8.85 -7.46
N GLU A 45 -4.16 8.81 -8.80
CA GLU A 45 -2.96 8.29 -9.43
C GLU A 45 -1.73 9.14 -9.11
N LYS A 46 -1.90 10.45 -9.05
CA LYS A 46 -0.80 11.36 -8.70
C LYS A 46 -0.35 11.14 -7.27
N CYS A 47 -1.29 10.90 -6.35
CA CYS A 47 -0.98 10.55 -4.97
C CYS A 47 -0.14 9.27 -4.91
N ALA A 48 -0.56 8.24 -5.62
CA ALA A 48 0.15 6.97 -5.64
C ALA A 48 1.59 7.13 -6.15
N ILE A 49 1.78 7.90 -7.21
CA ILE A 49 3.11 8.17 -7.77
C ILE A 49 3.97 8.97 -6.80
N ARG A 50 3.40 10.04 -6.23
CA ARG A 50 4.09 10.92 -5.29
C ARG A 50 4.53 10.17 -4.04
N GLU A 51 3.62 9.45 -3.41
CA GLU A 51 3.92 8.71 -2.18
C GLU A 51 4.99 7.64 -2.42
N THR A 52 4.92 6.93 -3.54
CA THR A 52 5.93 5.94 -3.87
C THR A 52 7.32 6.59 -3.99
N LYS A 53 7.39 7.73 -4.66
CA LYS A 53 8.66 8.45 -4.83
C LYS A 53 9.19 8.98 -3.49
N GLU A 54 8.32 9.56 -2.68
CA GLU A 54 8.70 10.09 -1.37
C GLU A 54 9.23 9.00 -0.44
N GLU A 55 8.59 7.84 -0.42
CA GLU A 55 8.96 6.76 0.47
C GLU A 55 10.13 5.92 -0.03
N THR A 56 10.27 5.76 -1.33
CA THR A 56 11.22 4.80 -1.89
C THR A 56 12.28 5.38 -2.81
N GLY A 57 12.04 6.57 -3.34
CA GLY A 57 12.91 7.16 -4.38
C GLY A 57 12.60 6.66 -5.79
N TYR A 58 11.76 5.64 -5.93
CA TYR A 58 11.43 5.08 -7.23
C TYR A 58 10.35 5.89 -7.94
N ILE A 59 10.52 6.00 -9.26
CA ILE A 59 9.56 6.63 -10.16
C ILE A 59 8.79 5.52 -10.85
N ILE A 60 7.46 5.59 -10.77
CA ILE A 60 6.58 4.56 -11.31
C ILE A 60 5.56 5.15 -12.28
N ALA A 61 5.05 4.30 -13.16
CA ALA A 61 3.85 4.57 -13.93
C ALA A 61 2.71 3.74 -13.36
N ILE A 62 1.53 4.36 -13.26
CA ILE A 62 0.32 3.64 -12.87
C ILE A 62 -0.22 2.93 -14.11
N GLU A 63 -0.47 1.62 -13.98
CA GLU A 63 -1.05 0.83 -15.06
C GLU A 63 -2.57 0.84 -14.98
N ARG A 64 -3.12 0.57 -13.79
CA ARG A 64 -4.57 0.61 -13.59
C ARG A 64 -4.92 0.58 -12.12
N LYS A 65 -6.16 0.93 -11.82
CA LYS A 65 -6.72 0.77 -10.47
C LYS A 65 -7.17 -0.69 -10.30
N ILE A 66 -6.79 -1.29 -9.18
CA ILE A 66 -7.04 -2.70 -8.92
C ILE A 66 -7.92 -2.94 -7.71
N GLY A 67 -8.13 -1.92 -6.85
CA GLY A 67 -8.94 -2.13 -5.67
C GLY A 67 -9.43 -0.87 -5.03
N GLU A 68 -10.58 -1.00 -4.36
CA GLU A 68 -11.12 -0.01 -3.44
C GLU A 68 -11.50 -0.74 -2.17
N TYR A 69 -10.88 -0.37 -1.06
CA TYR A 69 -11.06 -1.05 0.21
C TYR A 69 -11.52 -0.05 1.25
N HIS A 70 -12.77 -0.22 1.67
CA HIS A 70 -13.38 0.65 2.68
C HIS A 70 -13.19 0.06 4.06
N GLN A 71 -12.67 0.86 4.98
CA GLN A 71 -12.51 0.48 6.39
C GLN A 71 -13.43 1.36 7.23
N PRO A 72 -14.69 0.94 7.45
CA PRO A 72 -15.70 1.79 8.09
C PRO A 72 -15.33 2.23 9.51
N GLN A 73 -14.59 1.39 10.22
CA GLN A 73 -14.17 1.66 11.59
C GLN A 73 -13.38 2.98 11.69
N TYR A 74 -12.65 3.33 10.65
CA TYR A 74 -11.82 4.54 10.61
C TYR A 74 -12.32 5.56 9.58
N ASP A 75 -13.47 5.32 8.95
CA ASP A 75 -13.95 6.13 7.83
C ASP A 75 -12.86 6.33 6.78
N ASP A 76 -12.13 5.27 6.48
CA ASP A 76 -10.99 5.29 5.58
C ASP A 76 -11.31 4.56 4.28
N MET A 77 -10.95 5.18 3.16
CA MET A 77 -11.03 4.54 1.85
C MET A 77 -9.62 4.38 1.30
N GLN A 78 -9.27 3.17 0.94
CA GLN A 78 -7.97 2.86 0.36
C GLN A 78 -8.14 2.50 -1.11
N HIS A 79 -7.44 3.22 -1.97
CA HIS A 79 -7.41 2.96 -3.42
C HIS A 79 -6.10 2.28 -3.75
N LEU A 80 -6.17 1.12 -4.38
CA LEU A 80 -5.02 0.35 -4.79
C LEU A 80 -4.84 0.40 -6.29
N PHE A 81 -3.59 0.52 -6.70
CA PHE A 81 -3.18 0.57 -8.11
C PHE A 81 -2.12 -0.48 -8.38
N SER A 82 -2.06 -0.94 -9.61
CA SER A 82 -0.89 -1.63 -10.12
C SER A 82 -0.03 -0.62 -10.86
N GLY A 83 1.28 -0.77 -10.72
CA GLY A 83 2.23 0.12 -11.34
C GLY A 83 3.48 -0.64 -11.76
N ARG A 84 4.28 -0.01 -12.61
CA ARG A 84 5.56 -0.55 -13.05
C ARG A 84 6.67 0.45 -12.79
N LEU A 85 7.83 -0.09 -12.51
CA LEU A 85 9.03 0.71 -12.28
C LEU A 85 9.47 1.39 -13.58
N LEU A 86 9.65 2.71 -13.53
CA LEU A 86 10.20 3.49 -14.64
C LEU A 86 11.67 3.85 -14.41
N GLY A 87 12.04 4.15 -13.17
CA GLY A 87 13.38 4.61 -12.86
C GLY A 87 13.49 5.10 -11.43
N GLY A 88 14.38 6.06 -11.20
CA GLY A 88 14.67 6.59 -9.88
C GLY A 88 15.71 5.75 -9.16
N GLU A 89 16.12 6.24 -8.01
CA GLU A 89 17.13 5.59 -7.18
C GLU A 89 16.54 5.29 -5.80
N PRO A 90 16.76 4.10 -5.25
CA PRO A 90 16.24 3.78 -3.92
C PRO A 90 16.87 4.72 -2.89
N LEU A 91 16.03 5.20 -1.97
CA LEU A 91 16.49 6.04 -0.87
C LEU A 91 17.41 5.24 0.04
N ASN A 92 18.43 5.92 0.58
CA ASN A 92 19.31 5.28 1.53
C ASN A 92 18.58 4.97 2.84
N ASN A 93 18.87 3.80 3.41
CA ASN A 93 18.35 3.39 4.70
C ASN A 93 19.02 4.17 5.82
N GLY A 94 18.60 5.44 6.01
CA GLY A 94 19.01 6.22 7.16
C GLY A 94 18.11 5.95 8.35
N PRO A 95 18.47 6.50 9.54
CA PRO A 95 17.64 6.30 10.74
C PRO A 95 16.19 6.78 10.59
N GLU A 96 15.99 7.76 9.74
CA GLU A 96 14.68 8.37 9.52
C GLU A 96 13.94 7.79 8.30
N ASN A 97 14.63 6.98 7.49
CA ASN A 97 14.05 6.41 6.27
C ASN A 97 13.61 4.97 6.50
N ALA A 98 12.43 4.65 5.98
CA ALA A 98 11.94 3.29 6.01
C ALA A 98 12.84 2.39 5.14
N LYS A 99 12.93 1.12 5.50
CA LYS A 99 13.61 0.14 4.66
C LYS A 99 12.75 -0.18 3.45
N ILE A 100 13.41 -0.51 2.35
CA ILE A 100 12.77 -0.81 1.08
C ILE A 100 13.20 -2.21 0.67
N GLY A 101 12.28 -3.00 0.14
CA GLY A 101 12.62 -4.33 -0.34
C GLY A 101 11.74 -4.77 -1.49
N TRP A 102 12.26 -5.69 -2.29
CA TRP A 102 11.54 -6.35 -3.37
C TRP A 102 11.26 -7.78 -2.97
N PHE A 103 10.00 -8.17 -3.02
CA PHE A 103 9.56 -9.46 -2.50
C PHE A 103 8.79 -10.25 -3.56
N ASN A 104 9.00 -11.55 -3.57
CA ASN A 104 8.14 -12.45 -4.32
C ASN A 104 6.76 -12.44 -3.65
N PRO A 105 5.66 -12.26 -4.41
CA PRO A 105 4.32 -12.25 -3.82
C PRO A 105 3.94 -13.53 -3.07
N SER A 106 4.61 -14.65 -3.36
CA SER A 106 4.40 -15.90 -2.64
C SER A 106 5.27 -16.04 -1.38
N ARG A 107 6.18 -15.09 -1.14
CA ARG A 107 7.11 -15.10 0.00
C ARG A 107 7.16 -13.73 0.65
N LEU A 108 6.01 -13.21 1.04
CA LEU A 108 5.92 -11.91 1.68
C LEU A 108 6.48 -11.95 3.11
N PRO A 109 6.92 -10.81 3.65
CA PRO A 109 7.38 -10.74 5.03
C PRO A 109 6.30 -11.24 5.99
N LEU A 110 6.74 -11.79 7.12
CA LEU A 110 5.81 -12.30 8.13
C LEU A 110 4.93 -11.18 8.70
N LEU A 111 5.53 -10.02 8.99
CA LEU A 111 4.81 -8.90 9.58
C LEU A 111 4.46 -7.87 8.51
N MET A 112 3.18 -7.78 8.20
CA MET A 112 2.64 -6.82 7.25
C MET A 112 1.44 -6.09 7.86
N VAL A 113 1.17 -4.90 7.33
CA VAL A 113 -0.04 -4.15 7.67
C VAL A 113 -1.26 -5.05 7.43
N PRO A 114 -2.23 -5.08 8.38
CA PRO A 114 -3.42 -5.91 8.25
C PRO A 114 -4.13 -5.73 6.91
N ASN A 115 -4.61 -6.83 6.36
CA ASN A 115 -5.31 -6.92 5.07
C ASN A 115 -4.44 -6.75 3.82
N ARG A 116 -3.20 -6.29 3.92
CA ARG A 116 -2.34 -6.11 2.74
C ARG A 116 -2.03 -7.43 2.04
N ARG A 117 -1.74 -8.47 2.80
CA ARG A 117 -1.50 -9.81 2.25
C ARG A 117 -2.67 -10.30 1.42
N LYS A 118 -3.89 -10.09 1.94
CA LYS A 118 -5.12 -10.45 1.23
C LYS A 118 -5.29 -9.62 -0.05
N GLN A 119 -5.02 -8.32 0.03
CA GLN A 119 -5.14 -7.42 -1.11
C GLN A 119 -4.16 -7.77 -2.22
N ILE A 120 -2.92 -8.11 -1.86
CA ILE A 120 -1.92 -8.57 -2.82
C ILE A 120 -2.36 -9.89 -3.46
N SER A 121 -2.86 -10.83 -2.65
CA SER A 121 -3.37 -12.11 -3.14
C SER A 121 -4.54 -11.92 -4.10
N ASN A 122 -5.47 -11.02 -3.77
CA ASN A 122 -6.59 -10.69 -4.64
C ASN A 122 -6.11 -10.21 -6.00
N PHE A 123 -5.14 -9.31 -6.01
CA PHE A 123 -4.56 -8.81 -7.27
C PHE A 123 -3.90 -9.92 -8.06
N MET A 124 -3.08 -10.76 -7.41
CA MET A 124 -2.35 -11.82 -8.10
C MET A 124 -3.29 -12.84 -8.74
N LYS A 125 -4.46 -13.08 -8.13
CA LYS A 125 -5.47 -14.01 -8.65
C LYS A 125 -6.38 -13.40 -9.71
N HIS A 126 -6.57 -12.08 -9.65
CA HIS A 126 -7.57 -11.38 -10.49
C HIS A 126 -6.96 -10.09 -11.08
N LYS A 127 -5.88 -10.22 -11.82
CA LYS A 127 -5.10 -9.08 -12.32
C LYS A 127 -5.88 -8.10 -13.19
N ASN A 128 -6.95 -8.54 -13.82
CA ASN A 128 -7.74 -7.72 -14.72
C ASN A 128 -9.04 -7.21 -14.10
N SER A 129 -9.20 -7.41 -12.79
CA SER A 129 -10.42 -7.02 -12.09
C SER A 129 -10.19 -5.88 -11.12
N LEU A 130 -11.20 -5.03 -10.95
CA LEU A 130 -11.25 -4.06 -9.86
C LEU A 130 -12.04 -4.68 -8.71
N ILE A 131 -11.39 -4.85 -7.58
CA ILE A 131 -12.01 -5.47 -6.40
C ILE A 131 -12.45 -4.40 -5.43
N ARG A 132 -13.71 -4.48 -4.98
CA ARG A 132 -14.25 -3.59 -3.95
C ARG A 132 -14.64 -4.41 -2.75
N GLU A 133 -14.05 -4.09 -1.61
CA GLU A 133 -14.34 -4.80 -0.36
C GLU A 133 -14.46 -3.84 0.81
N THR A 134 -15.25 -4.25 1.80
CA THR A 134 -15.27 -3.62 3.11
C THR A 134 -14.37 -4.41 4.04
N LEU A 135 -13.38 -3.75 4.61
CA LEU A 135 -12.40 -4.40 5.47
C LEU A 135 -12.91 -4.49 6.90
N LYS A 136 -12.59 -5.60 7.56
CA LYS A 136 -12.79 -5.78 9.00
C LYS A 136 -11.44 -5.72 9.69
N THR A 137 -11.38 -5.02 10.82
CA THR A 137 -10.16 -5.01 11.62
C THR A 137 -9.97 -6.40 12.23
N PRO A 138 -8.79 -7.04 12.06
CA PRO A 138 -8.52 -8.32 12.68
C PRO A 138 -8.68 -8.27 14.20
N PHE A 139 -9.15 -9.38 14.77
CA PHE A 139 -9.41 -9.47 16.21
C PHE A 139 -8.19 -9.07 17.04
N MET A 140 -7.01 -9.54 16.68
CA MET A 140 -5.77 -9.23 17.42
C MET A 140 -5.48 -7.72 17.44
N VAL A 141 -5.70 -7.04 16.33
CA VAL A 141 -5.49 -5.59 16.23
C VAL A 141 -6.50 -4.88 17.13
N ARG A 142 -7.77 -5.32 17.13
CA ARG A 142 -8.80 -4.73 18.00
C ARG A 142 -8.47 -4.88 19.48
N VAL A 143 -7.94 -6.03 19.86
CA VAL A 143 -7.51 -6.28 21.25
C VAL A 143 -6.38 -5.34 21.63
N LEU A 144 -5.35 -5.22 20.77
CA LEU A 144 -4.23 -4.32 21.02
C LEU A 144 -4.66 -2.86 21.15
N GLN A 145 -5.59 -2.42 20.31
CA GLN A 145 -6.11 -1.05 20.37
C GLN A 145 -6.83 -0.76 21.68
N LYS A 146 -7.50 -1.76 22.26
CA LYS A 146 -8.19 -1.58 23.55
C LYS A 146 -7.22 -1.55 24.74
N ILE A 147 -6.09 -2.24 24.62
CA ILE A 147 -5.09 -2.30 25.69
C ILE A 147 -4.22 -1.04 25.70
N LEU A 148 -3.94 -0.50 24.54
CA LEU A 148 -3.13 0.70 24.37
C LEU A 148 -3.98 1.96 24.42
#